data_7194300d26d97446ac3e70a90bcf102f
#
_entry.id   7194300d26d97446ac3e70a90bcf102f
#
_cell.length_a   1.000
_cell.length_b   1.000
_cell.length_c   1.000
_cell.angle_alpha   90.00
_cell.angle_beta   90.00
_cell.angle_gamma   90.00
#
_symmetry.space_group_name_H-M   'P 1'
#
loop_
_entity.id
_entity.type
_entity.pdbx_description
1 polymer ?
#
loop_
_entity_poly.entity_id
_entity_poly.type
_entity_poly.pdbx_seq_one_letter_code
_entity_poly.pdbx_strand_id
1 'polypeptide(L)'
;MVDQLLISDEVIPPDASQLVTEDDTPVDNFASEKQQRLLVSSLYSALPGQTFLAAANVGIYHTANQPAIVPDVFVSFDVQVPDNWWEKQHRCYLVWNFGKPPEIVIEIVSNSVGGELTEKYQIYEHMRASYYVVYDPNQQLSDRPLRIYELRGRRYGELEEPWLDPVGLGLTLWQGTFEERQDRWLRWCDRQGALLLTGDEQAGQERQRAEQERQRAEQERQRAERAEQIQRAAIAQLLSMGMTLEQVAETLGLSRQDIE
;
A
#
# COMPACT_ATOMS: atom_id res chain seq x y z
N MET A 1 -13.51 12.60 57.82
CA MET A 1 -12.91 13.40 56.73
C MET A 1 -11.64 12.65 56.33
N VAL A 2 -11.73 11.92 55.26
CA VAL A 2 -10.56 11.22 54.70
C VAL A 2 -10.11 12.05 53.51
N ASP A 3 -8.96 12.70 53.66
CA ASP A 3 -8.31 13.45 52.62
C ASP A 3 -7.99 12.52 51.44
N GLN A 4 -8.68 12.71 50.31
CA GLN A 4 -8.31 12.14 49.04
C GLN A 4 -7.05 12.83 48.52
N LEU A 5 -5.90 12.20 48.72
CA LEU A 5 -4.69 12.52 47.99
C LEU A 5 -4.93 12.21 46.51
N LEU A 6 -5.29 13.23 45.73
CA LEU A 6 -5.19 13.24 44.30
C LEU A 6 -3.70 13.25 43.93
N ILE A 7 -3.10 12.09 43.76
CA ILE A 7 -1.80 11.94 43.11
C ILE A 7 -2.10 12.09 41.61
N SER A 8 -1.89 13.26 41.06
CA SER A 8 -1.74 13.44 39.62
C SER A 8 -0.38 12.87 39.27
N ASP A 9 -0.31 11.62 38.87
CA ASP A 9 0.85 11.08 38.19
C ASP A 9 0.93 11.73 36.79
N GLU A 10 1.42 12.95 36.74
CA GLU A 10 1.89 13.56 35.51
C GLU A 10 3.15 12.79 35.11
N VAL A 11 3.00 11.83 34.21
CA VAL A 11 4.14 11.12 33.63
C VAL A 11 4.88 12.13 32.75
N ILE A 12 5.97 12.69 33.30
CA ILE A 12 6.84 13.59 32.54
C ILE A 12 7.53 12.75 31.47
N PRO A 13 7.29 13.03 30.18
CA PRO A 13 7.97 12.27 29.13
C PRO A 13 9.48 12.50 29.17
N PRO A 14 10.30 11.52 28.76
CA PRO A 14 11.74 11.67 28.69
C PRO A 14 12.17 12.83 27.78
N ASP A 15 13.23 13.52 28.17
CA ASP A 15 13.79 14.63 27.37
C ASP A 15 14.45 14.09 26.10
N ALA A 16 13.85 14.39 24.95
CA ALA A 16 14.35 14.00 23.64
C ALA A 16 15.65 14.71 23.23
N SER A 17 16.05 15.78 23.91
CA SER A 17 17.26 16.54 23.57
C SER A 17 18.55 15.72 23.68
N GLN A 18 18.54 14.68 24.50
CA GLN A 18 19.68 13.79 24.74
C GLN A 18 19.75 12.59 23.81
N LEU A 19 18.71 12.37 22.99
CA LEU A 19 18.65 11.23 22.08
C LEU A 19 19.52 11.48 20.83
N VAL A 20 20.16 10.41 20.33
CA VAL A 20 20.81 10.40 19.02
C VAL A 20 19.75 10.15 17.97
N THR A 21 19.37 11.16 17.21
CA THR A 21 18.32 11.10 16.19
C THR A 21 18.86 11.05 14.77
N GLU A 22 20.17 11.12 14.61
CA GLU A 22 20.90 11.05 13.34
C GLU A 22 22.23 10.34 13.63
N ASP A 23 22.67 9.42 12.78
CA ASP A 23 24.01 8.85 12.80
C ASP A 23 24.60 8.82 11.38
N ASP A 24 25.92 8.71 11.30
CA ASP A 24 26.68 8.72 10.03
C ASP A 24 26.89 7.31 9.46
N THR A 25 26.14 6.30 9.93
CA THR A 25 26.32 4.93 9.50
C THR A 25 25.61 4.70 8.15
N PRO A 26 26.33 4.37 7.06
CA PRO A 26 25.71 4.04 5.79
C PRO A 26 24.92 2.76 5.92
N VAL A 27 23.68 2.75 5.49
CA VAL A 27 22.72 1.74 5.94
C VAL A 27 22.21 0.81 4.86
N ASP A 28 22.01 1.22 3.61
CA ASP A 28 21.25 0.38 2.70
C ASP A 28 21.93 0.09 1.36
N ASN A 29 21.58 -1.08 0.85
CA ASN A 29 21.80 -1.42 -0.54
C ASN A 29 20.57 -1.01 -1.39
N PHE A 30 20.77 -0.90 -2.70
CA PHE A 30 19.71 -0.50 -3.64
C PHE A 30 18.46 -1.40 -3.60
N ALA A 31 18.62 -2.68 -3.31
CA ALA A 31 17.50 -3.63 -3.27
C ALA A 31 16.63 -3.40 -2.03
N SER A 32 17.26 -3.21 -0.86
CA SER A 32 16.55 -2.89 0.39
C SER A 32 15.81 -1.56 0.27
N GLU A 33 16.46 -0.52 -0.25
CA GLU A 33 15.84 0.80 -0.46
C GLU A 33 14.60 0.72 -1.35
N LYS A 34 14.70 0.04 -2.51
CA LYS A 34 13.54 -0.16 -3.39
C LYS A 34 12.41 -0.95 -2.73
N GLN A 35 12.74 -1.99 -1.99
CA GLN A 35 11.77 -2.80 -1.27
C GLN A 35 11.04 -1.99 -0.19
N GLN A 36 11.76 -1.20 0.58
CA GLN A 36 11.19 -0.29 1.59
C GLN A 36 10.24 0.72 0.95
N ARG A 37 10.66 1.38 -0.12
CA ARG A 37 9.85 2.35 -0.85
C ARG A 37 8.58 1.73 -1.43
N LEU A 38 8.68 0.52 -1.98
CA LEU A 38 7.53 -0.23 -2.48
C LEU A 38 6.50 -0.49 -1.37
N LEU A 39 6.94 -0.93 -0.19
CA LEU A 39 6.06 -1.19 0.95
C LEU A 39 5.41 0.08 1.48
N VAL A 40 6.14 1.17 1.62
CA VAL A 40 5.61 2.43 2.14
C VAL A 40 4.67 3.10 1.14
N SER A 41 5.10 3.25 -0.13
CA SER A 41 4.31 3.96 -1.14
C SER A 41 2.99 3.27 -1.48
N SER A 42 2.98 1.94 -1.53
CA SER A 42 1.74 1.19 -1.81
C SER A 42 0.69 1.35 -0.71
N LEU A 43 1.07 1.46 0.57
CA LEU A 43 0.12 1.74 1.65
C LEU A 43 -0.52 3.12 1.49
N TYR A 44 0.28 4.18 1.31
CA TYR A 44 -0.25 5.53 1.13
C TYR A 44 -1.15 5.67 -0.10
N SER A 45 -0.87 4.89 -1.15
CA SER A 45 -1.71 4.88 -2.36
C SER A 45 -2.99 4.08 -2.19
N ALA A 46 -2.95 2.98 -1.44
CA ALA A 46 -4.07 2.04 -1.35
C ALA A 46 -5.03 2.32 -0.19
N LEU A 47 -4.62 3.11 0.82
CA LEU A 47 -5.40 3.41 2.03
C LEU A 47 -5.74 4.91 2.14
N PRO A 48 -6.35 5.52 1.11
CA PRO A 48 -6.71 6.94 1.15
C PRO A 48 -7.73 7.21 2.26
N GLY A 49 -7.46 8.23 3.07
CA GLY A 49 -8.37 8.64 4.17
C GLY A 49 -8.21 7.84 5.47
N GLN A 50 -7.38 6.81 5.50
CA GLN A 50 -7.02 6.14 6.74
C GLN A 50 -5.87 6.89 7.43
N THR A 51 -5.98 7.05 8.74
CA THR A 51 -4.91 7.67 9.55
C THR A 51 -3.88 6.61 9.92
N PHE A 52 -2.67 6.76 9.41
CA PHE A 52 -1.53 5.89 9.77
C PHE A 52 -0.21 6.59 9.45
N LEU A 53 0.86 6.07 10.01
CA LEU A 53 2.23 6.43 9.71
C LEU A 53 2.98 5.19 9.24
N ALA A 54 3.48 5.21 8.00
CA ALA A 54 4.43 4.24 7.49
C ALA A 54 5.75 4.94 7.20
N ALA A 55 6.85 4.41 7.67
CA ALA A 55 8.16 4.99 7.46
C ALA A 55 9.22 3.90 7.26
N ALA A 56 10.29 4.27 6.55
CA ALA A 56 11.46 3.44 6.32
C ALA A 56 12.70 4.08 6.95
N ASN A 57 13.55 3.26 7.56
CA ASN A 57 14.83 3.70 8.17
C ASN A 57 14.67 4.82 9.22
N VAL A 58 13.58 4.82 9.96
CA VAL A 58 13.34 5.79 11.03
C VAL A 58 13.48 5.09 12.39
N GLY A 59 14.27 5.66 13.27
CA GLY A 59 14.52 5.11 14.59
C GLY A 59 13.29 5.07 15.49
N ILE A 60 13.10 3.96 16.19
CA ILE A 60 12.08 3.79 17.22
C ILE A 60 12.73 3.76 18.59
N TYR A 61 12.36 4.69 19.44
CA TYR A 61 12.71 4.69 20.85
C TYR A 61 11.55 4.14 21.67
N HIS A 62 11.72 2.97 22.27
CA HIS A 62 10.70 2.39 23.14
C HIS A 62 11.01 2.65 24.65
N THR A 63 12.26 3.01 24.97
CA THR A 63 12.68 3.49 26.28
C THR A 63 13.68 4.62 26.13
N ALA A 64 13.75 5.52 27.11
CA ALA A 64 14.68 6.66 27.07
C ALA A 64 16.15 6.26 27.30
N ASN A 65 16.40 5.09 27.87
CA ASN A 65 17.73 4.66 28.33
C ASN A 65 18.41 3.66 27.37
N GLN A 66 17.79 3.37 26.24
CA GLN A 66 18.32 2.46 25.24
C GLN A 66 18.46 3.19 23.89
N PRO A 67 19.40 2.79 23.06
CA PRO A 67 19.47 3.34 21.71
C PRO A 67 18.22 3.04 20.92
N ALA A 68 17.97 3.83 19.87
CA ALA A 68 16.92 3.53 18.92
C ALA A 68 17.18 2.19 18.24
N ILE A 69 16.11 1.45 17.98
CA ILE A 69 16.14 0.42 16.95
C ILE A 69 15.62 1.02 15.64
N VAL A 70 16.30 0.73 14.54
CA VAL A 70 15.95 1.26 13.23
C VAL A 70 15.46 0.10 12.35
N PRO A 71 14.14 -0.10 12.20
CA PRO A 71 13.62 -1.09 11.28
C PRO A 71 13.72 -0.60 9.85
N ASP A 72 13.77 -1.53 8.90
CA ASP A 72 13.68 -1.22 7.48
C ASP A 72 12.35 -0.54 7.14
N VAL A 73 11.24 -1.06 7.67
CA VAL A 73 9.91 -0.43 7.57
C VAL A 73 9.14 -0.63 8.87
N PHE A 74 8.38 0.38 9.28
CA PHE A 74 7.34 0.19 10.27
C PHE A 74 6.02 0.84 9.84
N VAL A 75 4.91 0.35 10.39
CA VAL A 75 3.59 0.92 10.20
C VAL A 75 2.89 1.07 11.54
N SER A 76 2.37 2.27 11.79
CA SER A 76 1.56 2.56 12.98
C SER A 76 0.24 3.21 12.57
N PHE A 77 -0.87 2.62 13.01
CA PHE A 77 -2.22 3.12 12.71
C PHE A 77 -2.69 4.11 13.77
N ASP A 78 -3.68 4.92 13.42
CA ASP A 78 -4.30 5.92 14.31
C ASP A 78 -3.31 6.91 14.93
N VAL A 79 -2.21 7.17 14.25
CA VAL A 79 -1.19 8.15 14.64
C VAL A 79 -0.84 9.06 13.47
N GLN A 80 -0.43 10.28 13.79
CA GLN A 80 0.02 11.28 12.83
C GLN A 80 1.33 11.91 13.29
N VAL A 81 2.20 12.21 12.35
CA VAL A 81 3.40 13.01 12.63
C VAL A 81 2.94 14.43 12.95
N PRO A 82 3.45 15.07 14.02
CA PRO A 82 3.15 16.45 14.35
C PRO A 82 3.56 17.42 13.24
N ASP A 83 2.83 18.55 13.10
CA ASP A 83 3.10 19.57 12.08
C ASP A 83 4.54 20.12 12.15
N ASN A 84 5.10 20.19 13.38
CA ASN A 84 6.48 20.63 13.65
C ASN A 84 7.49 19.48 13.61
N TRP A 85 7.38 18.59 12.67
CA TRP A 85 8.19 17.36 12.53
C TRP A 85 9.70 17.57 12.40
N TRP A 86 10.16 18.80 12.11
CA TRP A 86 11.59 19.15 12.10
C TRP A 86 12.18 19.32 13.50
N GLU A 87 11.36 19.45 14.53
CA GLU A 87 11.84 19.48 15.89
C GLU A 87 12.47 18.13 16.27
N LYS A 88 13.57 18.16 17.03
CA LYS A 88 14.35 16.96 17.37
C LYS A 88 13.50 15.83 17.96
N GLN A 89 12.53 16.17 18.80
CA GLN A 89 11.62 15.23 19.45
C GLN A 89 10.60 14.57 18.49
N HIS A 90 10.51 15.03 17.22
CA HIS A 90 9.57 14.52 16.24
C HIS A 90 10.26 13.84 15.04
N ARG A 91 11.60 13.75 15.05
CA ARG A 91 12.38 13.13 13.97
C ARG A 91 12.42 11.61 14.02
N CYS A 92 12.07 11.03 15.17
CA CYS A 92 12.03 9.60 15.40
C CYS A 92 10.67 9.19 15.99
N TYR A 93 10.39 7.90 15.95
CA TYR A 93 9.20 7.34 16.59
C TYR A 93 9.47 7.16 18.09
N LEU A 94 9.02 8.10 18.91
CA LEU A 94 9.11 8.01 20.35
C LEU A 94 7.82 7.39 20.89
N VAL A 95 7.87 6.14 21.34
CA VAL A 95 6.68 5.39 21.78
C VAL A 95 5.86 6.16 22.83
N TRP A 96 6.50 6.88 23.71
CA TRP A 96 5.81 7.70 24.74
C TRP A 96 5.11 8.94 24.17
N ASN A 97 5.55 9.48 23.02
CA ASN A 97 4.88 10.60 22.37
C ASN A 97 3.66 10.12 21.55
N PHE A 98 3.78 8.97 20.88
CA PHE A 98 2.69 8.37 20.11
C PHE A 98 1.73 7.54 20.98
N GLY A 99 2.09 7.26 22.26
CA GLY A 99 1.28 6.53 23.23
C GLY A 99 1.23 5.01 23.01
N LYS A 100 1.91 4.49 21.99
CA LYS A 100 1.94 3.06 21.65
C LYS A 100 3.13 2.73 20.76
N PRO A 101 3.59 1.47 20.70
CA PRO A 101 4.50 0.99 19.67
C PRO A 101 3.79 0.92 18.31
N PRO A 102 4.53 0.86 17.19
CA PRO A 102 3.96 0.55 15.88
C PRO A 102 3.36 -0.85 15.86
N GLU A 103 2.31 -1.04 15.08
CA GLU A 103 1.68 -2.35 14.94
C GLU A 103 2.55 -3.31 14.13
N ILE A 104 3.20 -2.84 13.09
CA ILE A 104 3.97 -3.70 12.17
C ILE A 104 5.40 -3.18 12.09
N VAL A 105 6.34 -4.09 12.20
CA VAL A 105 7.75 -3.85 11.94
C VAL A 105 8.27 -4.88 10.95
N ILE A 106 8.99 -4.42 9.94
CA ILE A 106 9.54 -5.28 8.87
C ILE A 106 11.04 -5.10 8.80
N GLU A 107 11.76 -6.20 8.77
CA GLU A 107 13.19 -6.26 8.49
C GLU A 107 13.43 -6.97 7.17
N ILE A 108 14.32 -6.43 6.35
CA ILE A 108 14.74 -6.97 5.05
C ILE A 108 16.16 -7.47 5.19
N VAL A 109 16.33 -8.77 5.13
CA VAL A 109 17.63 -9.40 5.34
C VAL A 109 18.58 -9.09 4.19
N SER A 110 19.65 -8.37 4.46
CA SER A 110 20.71 -8.05 3.50
C SER A 110 21.95 -8.92 3.67
N ASN A 111 22.15 -9.49 4.86
CA ASN A 111 23.26 -10.40 5.17
C ASN A 111 22.89 -11.34 6.33
N SER A 112 23.74 -12.30 6.64
CA SER A 112 23.49 -13.32 7.69
C SER A 112 23.83 -12.87 9.12
N VAL A 113 24.24 -11.61 9.33
CA VAL A 113 24.82 -11.13 10.60
C VAL A 113 23.88 -10.18 11.35
N GLY A 114 22.76 -9.78 10.77
CA GLY A 114 21.90 -8.67 11.26
C GLY A 114 21.06 -8.95 12.49
N GLY A 115 21.02 -10.18 13.01
CA GLY A 115 20.32 -10.52 14.26
C GLY A 115 18.79 -10.52 14.21
N GLU A 116 18.19 -10.58 13.01
CA GLU A 116 16.73 -10.48 12.80
C GLU A 116 15.95 -11.57 13.55
N LEU A 117 16.50 -12.80 13.60
CA LEU A 117 15.85 -13.91 14.31
C LEU A 117 16.33 -14.06 15.78
N THR A 118 17.14 -13.16 16.26
CA THR A 118 17.74 -13.25 17.61
C THR A 118 17.54 -11.95 18.39
N GLU A 119 18.44 -10.98 18.27
CA GLU A 119 18.41 -9.76 19.07
C GLU A 119 17.24 -8.85 18.68
N LYS A 120 17.06 -8.54 17.40
CA LYS A 120 15.96 -7.71 16.90
C LYS A 120 14.60 -8.33 17.23
N TYR A 121 14.46 -9.64 17.07
CA TYR A 121 13.24 -10.37 17.49
C TYR A 121 12.89 -10.09 18.97
N GLN A 122 13.89 -10.18 19.86
CA GLN A 122 13.65 -9.94 21.29
C GLN A 122 13.31 -8.48 21.56
N ILE A 123 13.96 -7.52 20.88
CA ILE A 123 13.69 -6.09 21.05
C ILE A 123 12.25 -5.78 20.64
N TYR A 124 11.80 -6.24 19.46
CA TYR A 124 10.44 -5.99 18.98
C TYR A 124 9.37 -6.70 19.82
N GLU A 125 9.69 -7.89 20.35
CA GLU A 125 8.82 -8.58 21.30
C GLU A 125 8.67 -7.78 22.60
N HIS A 126 9.76 -7.26 23.16
CA HIS A 126 9.76 -6.41 24.36
C HIS A 126 9.06 -5.06 24.14
N MET A 127 9.29 -4.45 22.99
CA MET A 127 8.60 -3.24 22.54
C MET A 127 7.09 -3.44 22.38
N ARG A 128 6.65 -4.69 22.17
CA ARG A 128 5.26 -5.08 21.91
C ARG A 128 4.72 -4.61 20.57
N ALA A 129 5.55 -4.59 19.54
CA ALA A 129 5.05 -4.50 18.18
C ALA A 129 4.12 -5.69 17.91
N SER A 130 2.92 -5.43 17.39
CA SER A 130 1.91 -6.48 17.20
C SER A 130 2.36 -7.54 16.21
N TYR A 131 3.05 -7.11 15.16
CA TYR A 131 3.59 -7.97 14.10
C TYR A 131 5.05 -7.65 13.82
N TYR A 132 5.86 -8.69 13.78
CA TYR A 132 7.23 -8.65 13.34
C TYR A 132 7.41 -9.48 12.08
N VAL A 133 7.87 -8.86 11.00
CA VAL A 133 8.04 -9.48 9.69
C VAL A 133 9.51 -9.53 9.34
N VAL A 134 9.98 -10.70 8.92
CA VAL A 134 11.33 -10.90 8.40
C VAL A 134 11.23 -11.35 6.95
N TYR A 135 11.71 -10.51 6.04
CA TYR A 135 11.82 -10.81 4.63
C TYR A 135 13.26 -11.11 4.26
N ASP A 136 13.53 -12.35 3.88
CA ASP A 136 14.84 -12.86 3.49
C ASP A 136 14.83 -13.25 1.99
N PRO A 137 14.99 -12.28 1.09
CA PRO A 137 14.89 -12.51 -0.35
C PRO A 137 15.91 -13.51 -0.86
N ASN A 138 17.09 -13.54 -0.24
CA ASN A 138 18.22 -14.38 -0.63
C ASN A 138 18.37 -15.66 0.21
N GLN A 139 17.44 -15.90 1.14
CA GLN A 139 17.44 -17.09 2.02
C GLN A 139 18.77 -17.25 2.78
N GLN A 140 19.28 -16.16 3.36
CA GLN A 140 20.54 -16.12 4.09
C GLN A 140 20.39 -16.65 5.53
N LEU A 141 19.20 -16.51 6.12
CA LEU A 141 18.91 -16.96 7.48
C LEU A 141 18.29 -18.35 7.52
N SER A 142 17.53 -18.71 6.47
CA SER A 142 16.83 -19.99 6.39
C SER A 142 16.30 -20.25 4.97
N ASP A 143 15.69 -21.42 4.77
CA ASP A 143 14.98 -21.80 3.54
C ASP A 143 13.65 -21.05 3.32
N ARG A 144 13.18 -20.26 4.29
CA ARG A 144 11.94 -19.51 4.22
C ARG A 144 12.21 -18.04 3.93
N PRO A 145 11.77 -17.54 2.77
CA PRO A 145 12.00 -16.13 2.38
C PRO A 145 11.10 -15.12 3.13
N LEU A 146 10.06 -15.57 3.79
CA LEU A 146 9.15 -14.72 4.57
C LEU A 146 8.76 -15.43 5.86
N ARG A 147 8.90 -14.72 6.98
CA ARG A 147 8.41 -15.12 8.29
C ARG A 147 7.62 -13.97 8.90
N ILE A 148 6.51 -14.27 9.51
CA ILE A 148 5.67 -13.29 10.20
C ILE A 148 5.41 -13.80 11.60
N TYR A 149 5.64 -12.95 12.57
CA TYR A 149 5.41 -13.23 13.98
C TYR A 149 4.32 -12.30 14.51
N GLU A 150 3.36 -12.87 15.22
CA GLU A 150 2.29 -12.16 15.90
C GLU A 150 2.53 -12.17 17.41
N LEU A 151 2.32 -11.04 18.07
CA LEU A 151 2.43 -10.93 19.52
C LEU A 151 1.19 -11.54 20.19
N ARG A 152 1.36 -12.71 20.77
CA ARG A 152 0.32 -13.40 21.54
C ARG A 152 0.60 -13.26 23.04
N GLY A 153 -0.12 -12.37 23.68
CA GLY A 153 0.13 -12.01 25.08
C GLY A 153 1.48 -11.30 25.26
N ARG A 154 2.53 -12.05 25.59
CA ARG A 154 3.88 -11.50 25.83
C ARG A 154 4.95 -12.05 24.91
N ARG A 155 4.60 -12.98 24.04
CA ARG A 155 5.52 -13.71 23.19
C ARG A 155 5.08 -13.70 21.74
N TYR A 156 6.05 -13.65 20.86
CA TYR A 156 5.80 -13.87 19.45
C TYR A 156 5.51 -15.34 19.15
N GLY A 157 4.48 -15.57 18.34
CA GLY A 157 4.20 -16.84 17.68
C GLY A 157 4.27 -16.67 16.18
N GLU A 158 4.93 -17.59 15.48
CA GLU A 158 4.98 -17.56 14.01
C GLU A 158 3.59 -17.79 13.42
N LEU A 159 3.20 -16.96 12.45
CA LEU A 159 1.96 -17.12 11.68
C LEU A 159 2.16 -18.10 10.53
N GLU A 160 1.19 -18.98 10.33
CA GLU A 160 1.14 -19.87 9.17
C GLU A 160 0.63 -19.14 7.93
N GLU A 161 -0.41 -18.31 8.11
CA GLU A 161 -0.99 -17.49 7.06
C GLU A 161 -0.44 -16.05 7.13
N PRO A 162 -0.01 -15.45 6.03
CA PRO A 162 0.55 -14.12 6.01
C PRO A 162 -0.53 -13.02 6.03
N TRP A 163 -1.49 -13.14 6.96
CA TRP A 163 -2.61 -12.23 7.17
C TRP A 163 -2.56 -11.62 8.57
N LEU A 164 -2.59 -10.29 8.64
CA LEU A 164 -2.51 -9.49 9.88
C LEU A 164 -3.93 -9.06 10.27
N ASP A 165 -4.66 -9.94 10.94
CA ASP A 165 -6.11 -9.85 11.13
C ASP A 165 -6.61 -8.52 11.71
N PRO A 166 -6.09 -8.01 12.86
CA PRO A 166 -6.52 -6.73 13.42
C PRO A 166 -6.24 -5.52 12.53
N VAL A 167 -5.24 -5.65 11.67
CA VAL A 167 -4.82 -4.55 10.77
C VAL A 167 -5.60 -4.60 9.45
N GLY A 168 -6.10 -5.77 9.06
CA GLY A 168 -6.81 -5.95 7.80
C GLY A 168 -5.90 -5.93 6.56
N LEU A 169 -4.64 -6.31 6.73
CA LEU A 169 -3.63 -6.38 5.66
C LEU A 169 -2.98 -7.76 5.59
N GLY A 170 -2.62 -8.17 4.40
CA GLY A 170 -1.79 -9.34 4.16
C GLY A 170 -0.45 -8.97 3.53
N LEU A 171 0.46 -9.93 3.56
CA LEU A 171 1.75 -9.85 2.89
C LEU A 171 1.90 -11.02 1.93
N THR A 172 2.46 -10.79 0.76
CA THR A 172 2.70 -11.83 -0.24
C THR A 172 4.00 -11.60 -0.99
N LEU A 173 4.59 -12.69 -1.47
CA LEU A 173 5.74 -12.63 -2.37
C LEU A 173 5.23 -12.55 -3.80
N TRP A 174 5.62 -11.51 -4.50
CA TRP A 174 5.21 -11.25 -5.86
C TRP A 174 6.41 -11.21 -6.80
N GLN A 175 6.36 -11.99 -7.88
CA GLN A 175 7.35 -11.94 -8.94
C GLN A 175 6.90 -10.93 -9.98
N GLY A 176 7.62 -9.83 -10.13
CA GLY A 176 7.23 -8.78 -11.06
C GLY A 176 8.25 -7.66 -11.19
N THR A 177 7.88 -6.63 -11.94
CA THR A 177 8.73 -5.48 -12.22
C THR A 177 8.27 -4.27 -11.41
N PHE A 178 9.17 -3.75 -10.59
CA PHE A 178 9.01 -2.47 -9.90
C PHE A 178 10.19 -1.56 -10.28
N GLU A 179 9.89 -0.34 -10.74
CA GLU A 179 10.89 0.65 -11.20
C GLU A 179 11.98 0.03 -12.09
N GLU A 180 11.55 -0.59 -13.18
CA GLU A 180 12.40 -1.23 -14.20
C GLU A 180 13.22 -2.45 -13.70
N ARG A 181 13.01 -2.89 -12.45
CA ARG A 181 13.70 -4.05 -11.89
C ARG A 181 12.74 -5.21 -11.73
N GLN A 182 13.03 -6.30 -12.44
CA GLN A 182 12.32 -7.55 -12.26
C GLN A 182 12.94 -8.34 -11.11
N ASP A 183 12.16 -8.61 -10.07
CA ASP A 183 12.61 -9.36 -8.91
C ASP A 183 11.42 -10.00 -8.18
N ARG A 184 11.72 -10.71 -7.08
CA ARG A 184 10.74 -11.18 -6.11
C ARG A 184 10.61 -10.16 -4.99
N TRP A 185 9.45 -9.53 -4.93
CA TRP A 185 9.14 -8.44 -4.00
C TRP A 185 8.20 -8.89 -2.90
N LEU A 186 8.38 -8.37 -1.70
CA LEU A 186 7.37 -8.44 -0.65
C LEU A 186 6.34 -7.33 -0.91
N ARG A 187 5.06 -7.69 -1.01
CA ARG A 187 3.96 -6.78 -1.31
C ARG A 187 2.84 -6.91 -0.28
N TRP A 188 2.18 -5.81 -0.03
CA TRP A 188 0.90 -5.82 0.67
C TRP A 188 -0.20 -6.38 -0.23
N CYS A 189 -1.15 -7.08 0.38
CA CYS A 189 -2.33 -7.58 -0.30
C CYS A 189 -3.57 -7.48 0.58
N ASP A 190 -4.74 -7.58 -0.05
CA ASP A 190 -6.00 -7.73 0.64
C ASP A 190 -6.25 -9.19 1.08
N ARG A 191 -7.42 -9.44 1.68
CA ARG A 191 -7.81 -10.79 2.15
C ARG A 191 -7.95 -11.80 1.01
N GLN A 192 -8.21 -11.36 -0.19
CA GLN A 192 -8.32 -12.18 -1.39
C GLN A 192 -6.97 -12.42 -2.08
N GLY A 193 -5.91 -11.82 -1.57
CA GLY A 193 -4.56 -11.88 -2.13
C GLY A 193 -4.31 -10.91 -3.27
N ALA A 194 -5.23 -9.98 -3.55
CA ALA A 194 -5.00 -8.93 -4.54
C ALA A 194 -4.02 -7.89 -3.99
N LEU A 195 -3.04 -7.52 -4.82
CA LEU A 195 -1.98 -6.60 -4.41
C LEU A 195 -2.53 -5.18 -4.13
N LEU A 196 -2.05 -4.57 -3.08
CA LEU A 196 -2.17 -3.13 -2.88
C LEU A 196 -1.24 -2.43 -3.87
N LEU A 197 -1.85 -1.66 -4.77
CA LEU A 197 -1.12 -1.03 -5.87
C LEU A 197 -0.43 0.26 -5.42
N THR A 198 0.72 0.53 -6.00
CA THR A 198 1.34 1.85 -5.92
C THR A 198 0.55 2.88 -6.72
N GLY A 199 0.81 4.17 -6.50
CA GLY A 199 0.16 5.25 -7.26
C GLY A 199 0.41 5.15 -8.78
N ASP A 200 1.61 4.75 -9.18
CA ASP A 200 1.95 4.58 -10.60
C ASP A 200 1.21 3.38 -11.22
N GLU A 201 1.07 2.29 -10.50
CA GLU A 201 0.30 1.12 -10.94
C GLU A 201 -1.20 1.47 -11.09
N GLN A 202 -1.77 2.22 -10.13
CA GLN A 202 -3.15 2.71 -10.19
C GLN A 202 -3.35 3.63 -11.40
N ALA A 203 -2.49 4.62 -11.56
CA ALA A 203 -2.54 5.54 -12.70
C ALA A 203 -2.36 4.82 -14.05
N GLY A 204 -1.53 3.77 -14.09
CA GLY A 204 -1.38 2.90 -15.24
C GLY A 204 -2.66 2.16 -15.61
N GLN A 205 -3.32 1.57 -14.61
CA GLN A 205 -4.61 0.88 -14.81
C GLN A 205 -5.72 1.83 -15.27
N GLU A 206 -5.81 3.01 -14.68
CA GLU A 206 -6.79 4.03 -15.08
C GLU A 206 -6.59 4.48 -16.52
N ARG A 207 -5.34 4.76 -16.92
CA ARG A 207 -5.01 5.10 -18.31
C ARG A 207 -5.41 3.99 -19.28
N GLN A 208 -5.15 2.75 -18.93
CA GLN A 208 -5.51 1.61 -19.77
C GLN A 208 -7.04 1.45 -19.91
N ARG A 209 -7.78 1.64 -18.80
CA ARG A 209 -9.26 1.62 -18.84
C ARG A 209 -9.82 2.74 -19.69
N ALA A 210 -9.35 3.96 -19.50
CA ALA A 210 -9.77 5.12 -20.28
C ALA A 210 -9.51 4.94 -21.79
N GLU A 211 -8.36 4.38 -22.17
CA GLU A 211 -8.06 4.09 -23.59
C GLU A 211 -8.96 3.01 -24.17
N GLN A 212 -9.26 1.95 -23.40
CA GLN A 212 -10.21 0.91 -23.82
C GLN A 212 -11.64 1.44 -24.02
N GLU A 213 -12.09 2.30 -23.11
CA GLU A 213 -13.40 2.96 -23.23
C GLU A 213 -13.47 3.85 -24.46
N ARG A 214 -12.41 4.63 -24.70
CA ARG A 214 -12.30 5.48 -25.89
C ARG A 214 -12.32 4.68 -27.18
N GLN A 215 -11.62 3.55 -27.24
CA GLN A 215 -11.62 2.66 -28.39
C GLN A 215 -13.00 2.02 -28.64
N ARG A 216 -13.70 1.63 -27.57
CA ARG A 216 -15.06 1.10 -27.67
C ARG A 216 -16.04 2.15 -28.20
N ALA A 217 -16.00 3.36 -27.64
CA ALA A 217 -16.84 4.46 -28.09
C ALA A 217 -16.61 4.80 -29.56
N GLU A 218 -15.36 4.83 -30.02
CA GLU A 218 -15.02 5.06 -31.40
C GLU A 218 -15.51 3.95 -32.34
N GLN A 219 -15.41 2.68 -31.91
CA GLN A 219 -15.94 1.55 -32.69
C GLN A 219 -17.47 1.60 -32.78
N GLU A 220 -18.17 1.97 -31.72
CA GLU A 220 -19.62 2.12 -31.72
C GLU A 220 -20.04 3.27 -32.64
N ARG A 221 -19.36 4.40 -32.61
CA ARG A 221 -19.59 5.52 -33.49
C ARG A 221 -19.43 5.10 -34.97
N GLN A 222 -18.35 4.42 -35.30
CA GLN A 222 -18.11 3.94 -36.68
C GLN A 222 -19.15 2.93 -37.12
N ARG A 223 -19.63 2.07 -36.22
CA ARG A 223 -20.74 1.12 -36.55
C ARG A 223 -22.03 1.87 -36.80
N ALA A 224 -22.37 2.86 -35.97
CA ALA A 224 -23.55 3.69 -36.18
C ALA A 224 -23.50 4.46 -37.50
N GLU A 225 -22.37 5.12 -37.78
CA GLU A 225 -22.17 5.84 -39.05
C GLU A 225 -22.29 4.92 -40.27
N ARG A 226 -21.71 3.72 -40.20
CA ARG A 226 -21.87 2.72 -41.30
C ARG A 226 -23.31 2.24 -41.46
N ALA A 227 -24.00 1.98 -40.36
CA ALA A 227 -25.41 1.58 -40.39
C ALA A 227 -26.27 2.68 -41.02
N GLU A 228 -26.03 3.93 -40.64
CA GLU A 228 -26.74 5.09 -41.23
C GLU A 228 -26.45 5.25 -42.73
N GLN A 229 -25.20 5.08 -43.13
CA GLN A 229 -24.82 5.12 -44.57
C GLN A 229 -25.52 4.00 -45.38
N ILE A 230 -25.54 2.78 -44.84
CA ILE A 230 -26.23 1.65 -45.51
C ILE A 230 -27.73 1.94 -45.61
N GLN A 231 -28.34 2.44 -44.55
CA GLN A 231 -29.76 2.81 -44.53
C GLN A 231 -30.08 3.89 -45.55
N ARG A 232 -29.29 4.99 -45.61
CA ARG A 232 -29.44 6.05 -46.60
C ARG A 232 -29.28 5.53 -48.03
N ALA A 233 -28.27 4.66 -48.24
CA ALA A 233 -28.08 4.06 -49.57
C ALA A 233 -29.28 3.16 -49.98
N ALA A 234 -29.84 2.36 -49.06
CA ALA A 234 -31.01 1.54 -49.30
C ALA A 234 -32.23 2.39 -49.62
N ILE A 235 -32.49 3.46 -48.86
CA ILE A 235 -33.57 4.42 -49.14
C ILE A 235 -33.45 5.00 -50.55
N ALA A 236 -32.27 5.52 -50.90
CA ALA A 236 -32.02 6.10 -52.22
C ALA A 236 -32.24 5.09 -53.36
N GLN A 237 -31.80 3.86 -53.17
CA GLN A 237 -31.99 2.78 -54.16
C GLN A 237 -33.48 2.43 -54.36
N LEU A 238 -34.23 2.26 -53.27
CA LEU A 238 -35.66 1.94 -53.36
C LEU A 238 -36.48 3.07 -54.01
N LEU A 239 -36.15 4.33 -53.68
CA LEU A 239 -36.77 5.48 -54.37
C LEU A 239 -36.44 5.52 -55.86
N SER A 240 -35.17 5.19 -56.24
CA SER A 240 -34.78 5.14 -57.66
C SER A 240 -35.49 4.05 -58.46
N MET A 241 -35.96 3.01 -57.77
CA MET A 241 -36.78 1.92 -58.36
C MET A 241 -38.29 2.27 -58.54
N GLY A 242 -38.66 3.52 -58.12
CA GLY A 242 -40.00 4.05 -58.28
C GLY A 242 -40.97 3.79 -57.11
N MET A 243 -40.43 3.37 -55.95
CA MET A 243 -41.23 3.23 -54.73
C MET A 243 -41.55 4.62 -54.15
N THR A 244 -42.72 4.76 -53.53
CA THR A 244 -43.10 5.98 -52.81
C THR A 244 -42.42 6.02 -51.43
N LEU A 245 -42.29 7.19 -50.82
CA LEU A 245 -41.78 7.36 -49.47
C LEU A 245 -42.48 6.47 -48.45
N GLU A 246 -43.80 6.31 -48.58
CA GLU A 246 -44.61 5.47 -47.71
C GLU A 246 -44.30 3.98 -47.85
N GLN A 247 -44.08 3.51 -49.08
CA GLN A 247 -43.69 2.13 -49.35
C GLN A 247 -42.24 1.84 -48.86
N VAL A 248 -41.35 2.81 -48.97
CA VAL A 248 -39.98 2.69 -48.47
C VAL A 248 -39.96 2.65 -46.93
N ALA A 249 -40.75 3.51 -46.27
CA ALA A 249 -40.91 3.52 -44.81
C ALA A 249 -41.43 2.17 -44.30
N GLU A 250 -42.47 1.63 -44.91
CA GLU A 250 -43.05 0.34 -44.56
C GLU A 250 -42.05 -0.81 -44.77
N THR A 251 -41.33 -0.82 -45.89
CA THR A 251 -40.34 -1.85 -46.23
C THR A 251 -39.15 -1.89 -45.28
N LEU A 252 -38.67 -0.75 -44.84
CA LEU A 252 -37.52 -0.64 -43.96
C LEU A 252 -37.91 -0.58 -42.47
N GLY A 253 -39.19 -0.54 -42.11
CA GLY A 253 -39.66 -0.42 -40.73
C GLY A 253 -39.32 0.93 -40.08
N LEU A 254 -39.26 2.00 -40.88
CA LEU A 254 -38.90 3.35 -40.49
C LEU A 254 -40.13 4.26 -40.39
N SER A 255 -40.01 5.32 -39.62
CA SER A 255 -41.01 6.38 -39.68
C SER A 255 -40.79 7.30 -40.88
N ARG A 256 -41.84 8.00 -41.36
CA ARG A 256 -41.72 8.96 -42.47
C ARG A 256 -40.70 10.07 -42.20
N GLN A 257 -40.56 10.45 -40.91
CA GLN A 257 -39.59 11.48 -40.46
C GLN A 257 -38.12 11.01 -40.54
N ASP A 258 -37.91 9.69 -40.56
CA ASP A 258 -36.55 9.12 -40.66
C ASP A 258 -36.08 9.03 -42.14
N ILE A 259 -36.95 9.31 -43.10
CA ILE A 259 -36.66 9.24 -44.53
C ILE A 259 -36.58 10.61 -45.20
N GLU A 260 -37.24 11.64 -44.62
CA GLU A 260 -37.13 13.05 -45.05
C GLU A 260 -35.81 13.66 -44.59
#